data_3fb5bc3c9cf17c059c59bbe68d6c1ecd
#
_entry.id   3fb5bc3c9cf17c059c59bbe68d6c1ecd
#
_cell.length_a   1.000
_cell.length_b   1.000
_cell.length_c   1.000
_cell.angle_alpha   90.00
_cell.angle_beta   90.00
_cell.angle_gamma   90.00
#
_symmetry.space_group_name_H-M   'P 1'
#
loop_
_entity.id
_entity.type
_entity.pdbx_description
1 polymer ?
#
loop_
_entity_poly.entity_id
_entity_poly.type
_entity_poly.pdbx_seq_one_letter_code
_entity_poly.pdbx_strand_id
1 'polypeptide(L)'
;MKFVAISDQHGILKDLPQPADTLLIAGDVVPLRFQCYSKESKKWFKEKFIPWATEQPVHTVVMVAGNHDFWLERHGDEFEEMCRGTHILYLENELIFISQENNNLVYGIYGTPLCKPFGNWAFMKELEYQRKVFDKGLKSVNEQREIRSPFSEIKTILLSHDAPYGVSDIIQQKSCSWYDGKSHIGNKALAEFITEMKPDINIHGHLHTTNHDPEMLAGTEVRCVSLLDEDYEVAYEPTYFEL
;
A
#
# COMPACT_ATOMS: atom_id res chain seq x y z
N MET A 1 -5.48 4.07 -17.40
CA MET A 1 -5.09 2.73 -16.87
C MET A 1 -6.10 2.35 -15.80
N LYS A 2 -6.58 1.12 -15.84
CA LYS A 2 -7.51 0.60 -14.82
C LYS A 2 -6.71 -0.07 -13.71
N PHE A 3 -6.90 0.40 -12.50
CA PHE A 3 -6.31 -0.14 -11.29
C PHE A 3 -7.35 -0.90 -10.48
N VAL A 4 -6.89 -1.89 -9.73
CA VAL A 4 -7.61 -2.49 -8.62
C VAL A 4 -6.71 -2.45 -7.40
N ALA A 5 -7.25 -2.14 -6.22
CA ALA A 5 -6.48 -2.02 -5.00
C ALA A 5 -7.12 -2.82 -3.86
N ILE A 6 -6.28 -3.44 -3.05
CA ILE A 6 -6.64 -4.22 -1.87
C ILE A 6 -5.58 -4.06 -0.78
N SER A 7 -5.95 -4.35 0.45
CA SER A 7 -5.06 -4.40 1.62
C SER A 7 -5.60 -5.33 2.70
N ASP A 8 -4.77 -5.60 3.70
CA ASP A 8 -5.16 -6.28 4.94
C ASP A 8 -5.85 -7.64 4.68
N GLN A 9 -5.22 -8.41 3.78
CA GLN A 9 -5.73 -9.73 3.39
C GLN A 9 -5.54 -10.79 4.47
N HIS A 10 -4.51 -10.66 5.31
CA HIS A 10 -4.16 -11.57 6.40
C HIS A 10 -4.26 -13.06 6.01
N GLY A 11 -3.82 -13.36 4.77
CA GLY A 11 -3.79 -14.70 4.20
C GLY A 11 -5.06 -15.14 3.48
N ILE A 12 -6.08 -14.30 3.39
CA ILE A 12 -7.28 -14.54 2.60
C ILE A 12 -6.98 -14.15 1.14
N LEU A 13 -6.74 -15.14 0.30
CA LEU A 13 -6.42 -14.96 -1.11
C LEU A 13 -7.70 -15.16 -1.94
N LYS A 14 -8.44 -14.06 -2.15
CA LYS A 14 -9.64 -14.01 -2.99
C LYS A 14 -9.27 -13.64 -4.41
N ASP A 15 -9.80 -14.34 -5.40
CA ASP A 15 -9.61 -13.96 -6.79
C ASP A 15 -10.33 -12.65 -7.10
N LEU A 16 -9.71 -11.84 -7.95
CA LEU A 16 -10.30 -10.59 -8.39
C LEU A 16 -11.54 -10.86 -9.25
N PRO A 17 -12.69 -10.21 -8.96
CA PRO A 17 -13.94 -10.44 -9.70
C PRO A 17 -13.92 -9.88 -11.12
N GLN A 18 -12.99 -8.98 -11.43
CA GLN A 18 -12.87 -8.32 -12.73
C GLN A 18 -11.39 -8.08 -13.09
N PRO A 19 -11.04 -8.07 -14.38
CA PRO A 19 -9.69 -7.73 -14.82
C PRO A 19 -9.40 -6.24 -14.64
N ALA A 20 -8.09 -5.95 -14.43
CA ALA A 20 -7.53 -4.62 -14.41
C ALA A 20 -6.15 -4.62 -15.09
N ASP A 21 -5.54 -3.45 -15.29
CA ASP A 21 -4.17 -3.37 -15.80
C ASP A 21 -3.17 -3.62 -14.66
N THR A 22 -3.43 -3.08 -13.48
CA THR A 22 -2.54 -3.16 -12.32
C THR A 22 -3.30 -3.44 -11.04
N LEU A 23 -2.81 -4.41 -10.25
CA LEU A 23 -3.21 -4.65 -8.87
C LEU A 23 -2.26 -3.94 -7.92
N LEU A 24 -2.80 -3.11 -7.03
CA LEU A 24 -2.07 -2.47 -5.93
C LEU A 24 -2.41 -3.18 -4.62
N ILE A 25 -1.39 -3.61 -3.87
CA ILE A 25 -1.56 -4.27 -2.56
C ILE A 25 -0.90 -3.40 -1.49
N ALA A 26 -1.71 -2.85 -0.59
CA ALA A 26 -1.26 -1.90 0.43
C ALA A 26 -0.86 -2.55 1.77
N GLY A 27 -0.36 -3.80 1.74
CA GLY A 27 0.25 -4.46 2.90
C GLY A 27 -0.65 -5.39 3.68
N ASP A 28 -0.09 -5.96 4.75
CA ASP A 28 -0.70 -6.92 5.67
C ASP A 28 -1.27 -8.16 4.96
N VAL A 29 -0.38 -8.80 4.17
CA VAL A 29 -0.74 -9.94 3.32
C VAL A 29 -0.63 -11.26 4.06
N VAL A 30 0.36 -11.42 4.96
CA VAL A 30 0.66 -12.70 5.61
C VAL A 30 -0.48 -13.15 6.56
N PRO A 31 -0.81 -14.47 6.62
CA PRO A 31 -1.77 -14.96 7.61
C PRO A 31 -1.35 -14.61 9.05
N LEU A 32 -2.27 -14.14 9.87
CA LEU A 32 -2.04 -13.78 11.28
C LEU A 32 -1.27 -14.87 12.05
N ARG A 33 -1.61 -16.14 11.81
CA ARG A 33 -0.96 -17.29 12.47
C ARG A 33 0.51 -17.47 12.08
N PHE A 34 0.98 -16.86 10.99
CA PHE A 34 2.36 -16.99 10.51
C PHE A 34 3.18 -15.70 10.69
N GLN A 35 2.56 -14.57 10.97
CA GLN A 35 3.20 -13.25 11.01
C GLN A 35 4.53 -13.23 11.78
N CYS A 36 4.62 -13.91 12.93
CA CYS A 36 5.83 -14.00 13.77
C CYS A 36 6.73 -15.20 13.44
N TYR A 37 6.33 -16.06 12.50
CA TYR A 37 7.05 -17.30 12.16
C TYR A 37 7.72 -17.19 10.79
N SER A 38 9.00 -16.81 10.78
CA SER A 38 9.75 -16.48 9.56
C SER A 38 9.78 -17.61 8.50
N LYS A 39 9.90 -18.86 8.93
CA LYS A 39 9.91 -20.01 8.00
C LYS A 39 8.56 -20.26 7.35
N GLU A 40 7.50 -20.18 8.16
CA GLU A 40 6.12 -20.37 7.73
C GLU A 40 5.68 -19.24 6.81
N SER A 41 6.03 -17.98 7.15
CA SER A 41 5.77 -16.80 6.31
C SER A 41 6.47 -16.95 4.96
N LYS A 42 7.78 -17.23 4.94
CA LYS A 42 8.54 -17.46 3.70
C LYS A 42 7.91 -18.55 2.84
N LYS A 43 7.56 -19.69 3.46
CA LYS A 43 6.93 -20.81 2.75
C LYS A 43 5.58 -20.39 2.17
N TRP A 44 4.78 -19.66 2.96
CA TRP A 44 3.46 -19.18 2.52
C TRP A 44 3.56 -18.21 1.35
N PHE A 45 4.48 -17.23 1.40
CA PHE A 45 4.74 -16.32 0.28
C PHE A 45 5.08 -17.09 -0.98
N LYS A 46 6.02 -18.05 -0.88
CA LYS A 46 6.49 -18.85 -2.02
C LYS A 46 5.42 -19.77 -2.61
N GLU A 47 4.67 -20.47 -1.75
CA GLU A 47 3.79 -21.57 -2.19
C GLU A 47 2.32 -21.14 -2.36
N LYS A 48 1.93 -19.97 -1.83
CA LYS A 48 0.55 -19.50 -1.86
C LYS A 48 0.41 -18.11 -2.47
N PHE A 49 1.08 -17.11 -1.90
CA PHE A 49 0.90 -15.72 -2.32
C PHE A 49 1.41 -15.48 -3.74
N ILE A 50 2.66 -15.82 -4.05
CA ILE A 50 3.24 -15.58 -5.39
C ILE A 50 2.44 -16.31 -6.49
N PRO A 51 2.09 -17.60 -6.37
CA PRO A 51 1.22 -18.25 -7.34
C PRO A 51 -0.12 -17.54 -7.50
N TRP A 52 -0.82 -17.26 -6.40
CA TRP A 52 -2.10 -16.54 -6.45
C TRP A 52 -1.98 -15.18 -7.14
N ALA A 53 -1.00 -14.35 -6.74
CA ALA A 53 -0.82 -13.02 -7.32
C ALA A 53 -0.48 -13.07 -8.82
N THR A 54 0.27 -14.11 -9.24
CA THR A 54 0.63 -14.32 -10.65
C THR A 54 -0.56 -14.78 -11.49
N GLU A 55 -1.54 -15.44 -10.89
CA GLU A 55 -2.75 -15.93 -11.57
C GLU A 55 -3.86 -14.87 -11.67
N GLN A 56 -3.72 -13.72 -10.99
CA GLN A 56 -4.73 -12.67 -11.07
C GLN A 56 -4.83 -12.07 -12.49
N PRO A 57 -6.03 -11.65 -12.93
CA PRO A 57 -6.25 -11.13 -14.29
C PRO A 57 -5.75 -9.68 -14.41
N VAL A 58 -4.45 -9.47 -14.19
CA VAL A 58 -3.76 -8.18 -14.27
C VAL A 58 -2.42 -8.32 -14.98
N HIS A 59 -1.89 -7.24 -15.56
CA HIS A 59 -0.58 -7.23 -16.19
C HIS A 59 0.57 -7.00 -15.19
N THR A 60 0.29 -6.29 -14.09
CA THR A 60 1.28 -5.93 -13.08
C THR A 60 0.66 -6.01 -11.70
N VAL A 61 1.41 -6.52 -10.73
CA VAL A 61 1.10 -6.43 -9.30
C VAL A 61 2.15 -5.55 -8.66
N VAL A 62 1.74 -4.50 -7.97
CA VAL A 62 2.64 -3.63 -7.18
C VAL A 62 2.22 -3.72 -5.73
N MET A 63 3.15 -4.03 -4.84
CA MET A 63 2.82 -4.21 -3.44
C MET A 63 3.83 -3.52 -2.51
N VAL A 64 3.33 -3.12 -1.35
CA VAL A 64 4.12 -2.81 -0.16
C VAL A 64 3.82 -3.83 0.93
N ALA A 65 4.68 -3.92 1.94
CA ALA A 65 4.39 -4.68 3.15
C ALA A 65 3.53 -3.87 4.13
N GLY A 66 2.98 -4.55 5.14
CA GLY A 66 2.31 -3.94 6.29
C GLY A 66 2.95 -4.31 7.62
N ASN A 67 2.35 -3.85 8.72
CA ASN A 67 2.92 -4.06 10.05
C ASN A 67 2.84 -5.51 10.54
N HIS A 68 2.03 -6.35 9.94
CA HIS A 68 2.02 -7.80 10.23
C HIS A 68 3.02 -8.59 9.37
N ASP A 69 3.64 -8.00 8.36
CA ASP A 69 4.55 -8.67 7.43
C ASP A 69 6.00 -8.71 7.94
N PHE A 70 6.23 -9.20 9.17
CA PHE A 70 7.54 -9.23 9.84
C PHE A 70 8.65 -9.91 9.04
N TRP A 71 8.30 -10.90 8.21
CA TRP A 71 9.29 -11.57 7.39
C TRP A 71 9.79 -10.63 6.28
N LEU A 72 8.91 -9.85 5.66
CA LEU A 72 9.27 -8.87 4.63
C LEU A 72 10.18 -7.76 5.18
N GLU A 73 9.94 -7.26 6.40
CA GLU A 73 10.82 -6.25 7.03
C GLU A 73 12.28 -6.71 7.10
N ARG A 74 12.53 -8.02 7.19
CA ARG A 74 13.87 -8.58 7.37
C ARG A 74 14.43 -9.21 6.10
N HIS A 75 13.60 -9.50 5.14
CA HIS A 75 13.92 -10.32 3.97
C HIS A 75 13.25 -9.79 2.69
N GLY A 76 13.06 -8.47 2.56
CA GLY A 76 12.51 -7.84 1.36
C GLY A 76 13.29 -8.23 0.09
N ASP A 77 14.63 -8.13 0.13
CA ASP A 77 15.50 -8.55 -0.99
C ASP A 77 15.28 -10.01 -1.40
N GLU A 78 15.06 -10.90 -0.42
CA GLU A 78 14.82 -12.32 -0.69
C GLU A 78 13.43 -12.54 -1.33
N PHE A 79 12.44 -11.73 -0.92
CA PHE A 79 11.12 -11.77 -1.54
C PHE A 79 11.16 -11.25 -2.97
N GLU A 80 11.87 -10.16 -3.25
CA GLU A 80 12.09 -9.66 -4.61
C GLU A 80 12.75 -10.71 -5.50
N GLU A 81 13.77 -11.41 -4.98
CA GLU A 81 14.42 -12.52 -5.70
C GLU A 81 13.42 -13.65 -6.01
N MET A 82 12.51 -13.97 -5.07
CA MET A 82 11.46 -14.98 -5.32
C MET A 82 10.44 -14.54 -6.36
N CYS A 83 10.20 -13.24 -6.50
CA CYS A 83 9.31 -12.65 -7.50
C CYS A 83 9.96 -12.49 -8.88
N ARG A 84 11.28 -12.70 -9.00
CA ARG A 84 12.01 -12.54 -10.26
C ARG A 84 11.44 -13.42 -11.37
N GLY A 85 11.12 -12.82 -12.50
CA GLY A 85 10.49 -13.50 -13.64
C GLY A 85 8.96 -13.58 -13.56
N THR A 86 8.35 -13.03 -12.52
CA THR A 86 6.91 -12.77 -12.45
C THR A 86 6.62 -11.31 -12.81
N HIS A 87 5.35 -10.91 -12.76
CA HIS A 87 4.93 -9.52 -12.90
C HIS A 87 4.64 -8.83 -11.55
N ILE A 88 5.21 -9.35 -10.45
CA ILE A 88 5.07 -8.81 -9.09
C ILE A 88 6.25 -7.89 -8.79
N LEU A 89 5.97 -6.67 -8.38
CA LEU A 89 6.93 -5.65 -7.97
C LEU A 89 6.67 -5.31 -6.49
N TYR A 90 7.68 -5.54 -5.65
CA TYR A 90 7.67 -5.17 -4.23
C TYR A 90 8.35 -3.82 -4.06
N LEU A 91 7.77 -2.93 -3.27
CA LEU A 91 8.32 -1.60 -3.02
C LEU A 91 8.55 -1.37 -1.52
N GLU A 92 9.75 -0.90 -1.18
CA GLU A 92 10.08 -0.46 0.17
C GLU A 92 10.75 0.93 0.13
N ASN A 93 9.92 1.98 0.23
CA ASN A 93 10.35 3.38 0.13
C ASN A 93 10.99 3.71 -1.23
N GLU A 94 10.39 3.20 -2.28
CA GLU A 94 10.88 3.27 -3.64
C GLU A 94 9.84 3.82 -4.61
N LEU A 95 10.34 4.39 -5.72
CA LEU A 95 9.56 4.91 -6.84
C LEU A 95 9.79 4.07 -8.08
N ILE A 96 8.72 3.56 -8.65
CA ILE A 96 8.74 2.92 -9.98
C ILE A 96 7.88 3.69 -10.97
N PHE A 97 8.04 3.37 -12.25
CA PHE A 97 7.18 3.88 -13.31
C PHE A 97 6.60 2.74 -14.13
N ILE A 98 5.29 2.81 -14.38
CA ILE A 98 4.58 1.92 -15.31
C ILE A 98 3.89 2.75 -16.39
N SER A 99 3.77 2.20 -17.59
CA SER A 99 3.09 2.84 -18.72
C SER A 99 2.35 1.80 -19.53
N GLN A 100 1.32 2.25 -20.25
CA GLN A 100 0.72 1.44 -21.31
C GLN A 100 1.43 1.70 -22.64
N GLU A 101 1.52 0.70 -23.49
CA GLU A 101 2.03 0.86 -24.84
C GLU A 101 1.22 1.91 -25.62
N ASN A 102 1.91 2.74 -26.38
CA ASN A 102 1.32 3.78 -27.23
C ASN A 102 0.57 4.91 -26.49
N ASN A 103 0.83 5.11 -25.20
CA ASN A 103 0.28 6.20 -24.40
C ASN A 103 1.41 7.09 -23.87
N ASN A 104 1.24 8.42 -24.00
CA ASN A 104 2.18 9.38 -23.41
C ASN A 104 1.98 9.57 -21.91
N LEU A 105 1.06 8.85 -21.30
CA LEU A 105 0.77 8.88 -19.88
C LEU A 105 1.59 7.83 -19.14
N VAL A 106 2.31 8.27 -18.12
CA VAL A 106 3.16 7.43 -17.26
C VAL A 106 2.68 7.54 -15.82
N TYR A 107 2.63 6.42 -15.12
CA TYR A 107 2.23 6.37 -13.72
C TYR A 107 3.46 6.12 -12.84
N GLY A 108 3.81 7.12 -12.02
CA GLY A 108 4.82 6.97 -10.97
C GLY A 108 4.14 6.42 -9.70
N ILE A 109 4.59 5.27 -9.21
CA ILE A 109 4.10 4.67 -7.97
C ILE A 109 5.21 4.71 -6.94
N TYR A 110 5.02 5.51 -5.88
CA TYR A 110 5.90 5.47 -4.72
C TYR A 110 5.29 4.57 -3.66
N GLY A 111 6.01 3.51 -3.27
CA GLY A 111 5.56 2.52 -2.28
C GLY A 111 6.27 2.69 -0.94
N THR A 112 5.52 2.68 0.19
CA THR A 112 6.08 2.71 1.55
C THR A 112 5.31 1.82 2.50
N PRO A 113 6.00 0.90 3.22
CA PRO A 113 5.42 0.08 4.28
C PRO A 113 5.46 0.78 5.66
N LEU A 114 6.05 1.98 5.78
CA LEU A 114 6.33 2.61 7.07
C LEU A 114 5.05 2.94 7.83
N CYS A 115 5.00 2.47 9.09
CA CYS A 115 3.93 2.75 10.04
C CYS A 115 4.45 3.60 11.20
N LYS A 116 3.58 4.47 11.74
CA LYS A 116 3.87 5.16 12.99
C LYS A 116 3.92 4.18 14.16
N PRO A 117 4.71 4.45 15.23
CA PRO A 117 4.77 3.56 16.38
C PRO A 117 3.43 3.54 17.16
N PHE A 118 2.89 2.35 17.41
CA PHE A 118 1.82 2.12 18.38
C PHE A 118 1.99 0.79 19.14
N GLY A 119 3.07 0.07 18.88
CA GLY A 119 3.39 -1.22 19.49
C GLY A 119 4.75 -1.71 19.02
N ASN A 120 4.91 -3.02 18.94
CA ASN A 120 6.15 -3.67 18.49
C ASN A 120 5.87 -4.51 17.24
N TRP A 121 5.46 -3.83 16.16
CA TRP A 121 5.12 -4.43 14.87
C TRP A 121 6.20 -4.14 13.83
N ALA A 122 6.13 -4.81 12.70
CA ALA A 122 7.04 -4.59 11.59
C ALA A 122 6.87 -3.17 10.99
N PHE A 123 7.92 -2.65 10.37
CA PHE A 123 7.98 -1.35 9.70
C PHE A 123 7.62 -0.13 10.55
N MET A 124 7.46 -0.29 11.87
CA MET A 124 7.24 0.82 12.78
C MET A 124 8.53 1.59 13.00
N LYS A 125 8.50 2.86 12.64
CA LYS A 125 9.63 3.78 12.81
C LYS A 125 9.13 5.11 13.37
N GLU A 126 9.94 5.75 14.20
CA GLU A 126 9.66 7.07 14.74
C GLU A 126 9.39 8.08 13.61
N LEU A 127 8.48 9.04 13.84
CA LEU A 127 8.06 10.00 12.83
C LEU A 127 9.23 10.80 12.25
N GLU A 128 10.25 11.12 13.06
CA GLU A 128 11.44 11.81 12.56
C GLU A 128 12.24 10.97 11.57
N TYR A 129 12.35 9.67 11.80
CA TYR A 129 12.97 8.76 10.84
C TYR A 129 12.15 8.70 9.54
N GLN A 130 10.83 8.58 9.64
CA GLN A 130 9.93 8.54 8.50
C GLN A 130 10.05 9.81 7.66
N ARG A 131 10.07 11.01 8.27
CA ARG A 131 10.29 12.28 7.56
C ARG A 131 11.58 12.25 6.73
N LYS A 132 12.68 11.77 7.31
CA LYS A 132 13.97 11.66 6.58
C LYS A 132 13.90 10.71 5.38
N VAL A 133 13.12 9.63 5.48
CA VAL A 133 12.87 8.71 4.36
C VAL A 133 12.00 9.38 3.31
N PHE A 134 10.92 10.02 3.73
CA PHE A 134 9.98 10.72 2.84
C PHE A 134 10.61 11.92 2.13
N ASP A 135 11.52 12.67 2.78
CA ASP A 135 12.30 13.73 2.15
C ASP A 135 13.17 13.21 0.99
N LYS A 136 13.75 12.01 1.14
CA LYS A 136 14.50 11.36 0.05
C LYS A 136 13.55 10.91 -1.08
N GLY A 137 12.43 10.33 -0.71
CA GLY A 137 11.39 9.94 -1.67
C GLY A 137 10.88 11.14 -2.47
N LEU A 138 10.58 12.26 -1.80
CA LEU A 138 10.13 13.49 -2.42
C LEU A 138 11.13 14.02 -3.45
N LYS A 139 12.43 14.03 -3.10
CA LYS A 139 13.50 14.41 -4.04
C LYS A 139 13.49 13.52 -5.27
N SER A 140 13.45 12.19 -5.08
CA SER A 140 13.39 11.24 -6.18
C SER A 140 12.17 11.46 -7.09
N VAL A 141 10.99 11.66 -6.50
CA VAL A 141 9.75 11.94 -7.25
C VAL A 141 9.90 13.22 -8.07
N ASN A 142 10.38 14.30 -7.48
CA ASN A 142 10.51 15.59 -8.14
C ASN A 142 11.55 15.54 -9.28
N GLU A 143 12.72 14.93 -9.04
CA GLU A 143 13.75 14.72 -10.09
C GLU A 143 13.19 13.95 -11.28
N GLN A 144 12.45 12.89 -11.02
CA GLN A 144 11.86 12.07 -12.08
C GLN A 144 10.71 12.77 -12.81
N ARG A 145 9.92 13.60 -12.11
CA ARG A 145 8.93 14.47 -12.76
C ARG A 145 9.58 15.46 -13.70
N GLU A 146 10.66 16.12 -13.28
CA GLU A 146 11.40 17.06 -14.12
C GLU A 146 11.99 16.39 -15.39
N ILE A 147 12.58 15.20 -15.23
CA ILE A 147 13.16 14.46 -16.35
C ILE A 147 12.09 14.02 -17.36
N ARG A 148 10.92 13.61 -16.91
CA ARG A 148 9.89 12.97 -17.75
C ARG A 148 8.85 13.95 -18.29
N SER A 149 8.53 15.03 -17.57
CA SER A 149 7.50 16.00 -17.95
C SER A 149 7.62 16.59 -19.37
N PRO A 150 8.82 16.75 -19.95
CA PRO A 150 8.92 17.20 -21.35
C PRO A 150 8.41 16.16 -22.38
N PHE A 151 8.27 14.89 -21.98
CA PHE A 151 8.00 13.78 -22.89
C PHE A 151 6.68 13.05 -22.57
N SER A 152 6.14 13.20 -21.36
CA SER A 152 4.99 12.42 -20.90
C SER A 152 4.16 13.22 -19.89
N GLU A 153 2.86 13.00 -19.91
CA GLU A 153 2.00 13.33 -18.77
C GLU A 153 2.28 12.33 -17.65
N ILE A 154 2.43 12.81 -16.42
CA ILE A 154 2.75 11.96 -15.27
C ILE A 154 1.59 12.02 -14.27
N LYS A 155 1.03 10.86 -13.97
CA LYS A 155 0.16 10.64 -12.81
C LYS A 155 0.96 9.97 -11.70
N THR A 156 0.69 10.32 -10.46
CA THR A 156 1.42 9.77 -9.32
C THR A 156 0.50 9.11 -8.30
N ILE A 157 0.88 7.92 -7.89
CA ILE A 157 0.20 7.11 -6.87
C ILE A 157 1.14 6.99 -5.68
N LEU A 158 0.64 7.28 -4.49
CA LEU A 158 1.29 6.89 -3.25
C LEU A 158 0.62 5.63 -2.74
N LEU A 159 1.36 4.52 -2.69
CA LEU A 159 0.92 3.27 -2.10
C LEU A 159 1.55 3.14 -0.71
N SER A 160 0.78 3.35 0.34
CA SER A 160 1.23 3.26 1.74
C SER A 160 0.45 2.18 2.48
N HIS A 161 1.06 1.57 3.51
CA HIS A 161 0.26 0.72 4.39
C HIS A 161 -0.47 1.56 5.43
N ASP A 162 0.22 2.47 6.12
CA ASP A 162 -0.37 3.32 7.16
C ASP A 162 -1.34 4.37 6.57
N ALA A 163 -2.36 4.75 7.34
CA ALA A 163 -3.30 5.80 7.00
C ALA A 163 -2.70 7.19 7.28
N PRO A 164 -2.92 8.21 6.44
CA PRO A 164 -2.47 9.56 6.73
C PRO A 164 -3.31 10.20 7.84
N TYR A 165 -2.69 11.06 8.66
CA TYR A 165 -3.39 11.78 9.72
C TYR A 165 -4.38 12.80 9.16
N GLY A 166 -5.61 12.78 9.68
CA GLY A 166 -6.63 13.78 9.43
C GLY A 166 -7.68 13.40 8.38
N VAL A 167 -7.45 12.34 7.60
CA VAL A 167 -8.43 11.79 6.66
C VAL A 167 -8.31 10.27 6.64
N SER A 168 -9.43 9.57 6.49
CA SER A 168 -9.49 8.11 6.42
C SER A 168 -8.74 7.41 7.58
N ASP A 169 -8.76 8.03 8.78
CA ASP A 169 -7.97 7.60 9.95
C ASP A 169 -8.80 7.54 11.25
N ILE A 170 -10.12 7.47 11.13
CA ILE A 170 -11.07 7.29 12.23
C ILE A 170 -11.72 5.91 12.09
N ILE A 171 -11.46 5.01 13.04
CA ILE A 171 -12.08 3.69 13.07
C ILE A 171 -13.57 3.82 13.40
N GLN A 172 -14.42 3.25 12.56
CA GLN A 172 -15.87 3.36 12.69
C GLN A 172 -16.51 2.17 13.42
N GLN A 173 -15.78 1.09 13.64
CA GLN A 173 -16.29 -0.11 14.29
C GLN A 173 -16.47 0.07 15.79
N LYS A 174 -17.69 -0.07 16.28
CA LYS A 174 -18.04 0.11 17.69
C LYS A 174 -17.46 -0.94 18.64
N SER A 175 -17.10 -2.12 18.13
CA SER A 175 -16.48 -3.21 18.91
C SER A 175 -15.02 -2.91 19.30
N CYS A 176 -14.40 -1.89 18.73
CA CYS A 176 -13.04 -1.48 19.01
C CYS A 176 -12.94 -0.79 20.37
N SER A 177 -12.91 -1.58 21.45
CA SER A 177 -12.99 -1.07 22.84
C SER A 177 -11.81 -0.20 23.29
N TRP A 178 -10.70 -0.23 22.58
CA TRP A 178 -9.48 0.55 22.86
C TRP A 178 -9.48 1.94 22.20
N TYR A 179 -10.50 2.25 21.40
CA TYR A 179 -10.56 3.47 20.61
C TYR A 179 -11.84 4.27 20.93
N ASP A 180 -11.74 5.60 20.93
CA ASP A 180 -12.83 6.51 21.31
C ASP A 180 -13.87 6.78 20.19
N GLY A 181 -13.60 6.29 18.99
CA GLY A 181 -14.45 6.47 17.80
C GLY A 181 -14.45 7.88 17.20
N LYS A 182 -13.52 8.74 17.59
CA LYS A 182 -13.50 10.17 17.20
C LYS A 182 -12.11 10.73 16.91
N SER A 183 -11.08 10.26 17.61
CA SER A 183 -9.74 10.79 17.48
C SER A 183 -9.10 10.35 16.18
N HIS A 184 -8.43 11.30 15.50
CA HIS A 184 -7.56 10.98 14.38
C HIS A 184 -6.34 10.20 14.86
N ILE A 185 -6.14 9.01 14.31
CA ILE A 185 -5.07 8.11 14.71
C ILE A 185 -4.09 7.80 13.59
N GLY A 186 -4.15 8.51 12.46
CA GLY A 186 -3.26 8.33 11.33
C GLY A 186 -1.84 8.85 11.55
N ASN A 187 -1.03 8.69 10.53
CA ASN A 187 0.39 9.02 10.50
C ASN A 187 0.63 10.47 10.05
N LYS A 188 1.16 11.30 10.95
CA LYS A 188 1.43 12.72 10.68
C LYS A 188 2.55 12.92 9.65
N ALA A 189 3.61 12.11 9.71
CA ALA A 189 4.70 12.22 8.74
C ALA A 189 4.23 11.85 7.32
N LEU A 190 3.33 10.87 7.21
CA LEU A 190 2.72 10.51 5.93
C LEU A 190 1.80 11.62 5.40
N ALA A 191 1.00 12.25 6.27
CA ALA A 191 0.15 13.39 5.87
C ALA A 191 0.96 14.60 5.40
N GLU A 192 2.09 14.89 6.06
CA GLU A 192 3.06 15.89 5.64
C GLU A 192 3.63 15.53 4.26
N PHE A 193 4.07 14.28 4.07
CA PHE A 193 4.61 13.80 2.79
C PHE A 193 3.59 13.89 1.65
N ILE A 194 2.32 13.52 1.88
CA ILE A 194 1.24 13.70 0.89
C ILE A 194 1.09 15.17 0.50
N THR A 195 1.09 16.07 1.49
CA THR A 195 0.92 17.51 1.26
C THR A 195 2.05 18.11 0.40
N GLU A 196 3.26 17.60 0.54
CA GLU A 196 4.44 18.04 -0.22
C GLU A 196 4.56 17.35 -1.59
N MET A 197 4.37 16.03 -1.63
CA MET A 197 4.47 15.21 -2.84
C MET A 197 3.32 15.51 -3.81
N LYS A 198 2.11 15.75 -3.28
CA LYS A 198 0.87 15.97 -4.03
C LYS A 198 0.65 14.86 -5.07
N PRO A 199 0.54 13.60 -4.65
CA PRO A 199 0.17 12.54 -5.56
C PRO A 199 -1.27 12.74 -6.03
N ASP A 200 -1.64 12.18 -7.19
CA ASP A 200 -3.03 12.20 -7.67
C ASP A 200 -3.93 11.40 -6.72
N ILE A 201 -3.41 10.28 -6.20
CA ILE A 201 -4.10 9.42 -5.24
C ILE A 201 -3.12 8.80 -4.23
N ASN A 202 -3.58 8.65 -2.98
CA ASN A 202 -2.99 7.77 -1.97
C ASN A 202 -3.92 6.57 -1.71
N ILE A 203 -3.36 5.38 -1.83
CA ILE A 203 -4.01 4.10 -1.51
C ILE A 203 -3.37 3.56 -0.24
N HIS A 204 -4.19 3.21 0.77
CA HIS A 204 -3.70 2.70 2.04
C HIS A 204 -4.60 1.61 2.63
N GLY A 205 -4.13 0.93 3.68
CA GLY A 205 -4.84 -0.04 4.50
C GLY A 205 -4.75 0.27 5.99
N HIS A 206 -4.38 -0.72 6.78
CA HIS A 206 -4.02 -0.66 8.20
C HIS A 206 -5.19 -0.38 9.16
N LEU A 207 -5.99 0.62 8.92
CA LEU A 207 -7.18 0.96 9.73
C LEU A 207 -8.42 0.41 9.02
N HIS A 208 -8.72 -0.86 9.28
CA HIS A 208 -9.65 -1.66 8.48
C HIS A 208 -11.03 -1.03 8.29
N THR A 209 -11.64 -0.52 9.36
CA THR A 209 -13.00 0.02 9.35
C THR A 209 -13.08 1.55 9.34
N THR A 210 -12.07 2.20 8.79
CA THR A 210 -12.13 3.64 8.53
C THR A 210 -13.10 3.95 7.37
N ASN A 211 -13.25 5.21 7.00
CA ASN A 211 -14.05 5.56 5.83
C ASN A 211 -13.39 5.03 4.54
N HIS A 212 -14.11 4.21 3.77
CA HIS A 212 -13.68 3.66 2.48
C HIS A 212 -14.12 4.54 1.29
N ASP A 213 -14.98 5.53 1.50
CA ASP A 213 -15.28 6.52 0.48
C ASP A 213 -14.07 7.44 0.24
N PRO A 214 -13.86 7.94 -0.98
CA PRO A 214 -12.77 8.86 -1.27
C PRO A 214 -12.82 10.11 -0.40
N GLU A 215 -11.72 10.45 0.24
CA GLU A 215 -11.52 11.69 0.98
C GLU A 215 -10.38 12.51 0.37
N MET A 216 -10.30 13.81 0.68
CA MET A 216 -9.30 14.70 0.09
C MET A 216 -8.33 15.25 1.14
N LEU A 217 -7.03 15.11 0.90
CA LEU A 217 -5.96 15.72 1.68
C LEU A 217 -5.05 16.56 0.78
N ALA A 218 -5.06 17.87 0.97
CA ALA A 218 -4.22 18.81 0.21
C ALA A 218 -4.27 18.67 -1.33
N GLY A 219 -5.43 18.24 -1.86
CA GLY A 219 -5.65 18.02 -3.29
C GLY A 219 -5.37 16.59 -3.77
N THR A 220 -4.90 15.72 -2.89
CA THR A 220 -4.74 14.29 -3.13
C THR A 220 -6.01 13.53 -2.73
N GLU A 221 -6.49 12.64 -3.58
CA GLU A 221 -7.53 11.69 -3.20
C GLU A 221 -6.92 10.59 -2.31
N VAL A 222 -7.57 10.28 -1.19
CA VAL A 222 -7.13 9.24 -0.23
C VAL A 222 -8.20 8.16 -0.13
N ARG A 223 -7.80 6.90 -0.24
CA ARG A 223 -8.68 5.73 -0.14
C ARG A 223 -8.12 4.64 0.75
N CYS A 224 -8.91 4.21 1.72
CA CYS A 224 -8.71 2.92 2.40
C CYS A 224 -9.18 1.79 1.47
N VAL A 225 -8.38 0.72 1.38
CA VAL A 225 -8.67 -0.44 0.53
C VAL A 225 -8.57 -1.77 1.29
N SER A 226 -8.70 -1.73 2.62
CA SER A 226 -8.75 -2.93 3.46
C SER A 226 -9.90 -3.82 3.03
N LEU A 227 -9.67 -5.14 2.98
CA LEU A 227 -10.70 -6.13 2.67
C LEU A 227 -11.43 -6.62 3.91
N LEU A 228 -10.79 -6.54 5.08
CA LEU A 228 -11.30 -7.07 6.34
C LEU A 228 -11.77 -5.94 7.27
N ASP A 229 -12.61 -6.29 8.23
CA ASP A 229 -12.95 -5.44 9.36
C ASP A 229 -11.98 -5.65 10.54
N GLU A 230 -12.20 -4.97 11.68
CA GLU A 230 -11.36 -5.08 12.88
C GLU A 230 -11.48 -6.45 13.60
N ASP A 231 -12.46 -7.28 13.23
CA ASP A 231 -12.59 -8.65 13.68
C ASP A 231 -11.91 -9.65 12.71
N TYR A 232 -11.25 -9.14 11.67
CA TYR A 232 -10.58 -9.89 10.60
C TYR A 232 -11.53 -10.73 9.73
N GLU A 233 -12.78 -10.30 9.64
CA GLU A 233 -13.77 -10.89 8.73
C GLU A 233 -13.85 -10.10 7.42
N VAL A 234 -14.16 -10.77 6.32
CA VAL A 234 -14.29 -10.11 5.00
C VAL A 234 -15.50 -9.18 5.03
N ALA A 235 -15.25 -7.88 4.91
CA ALA A 235 -16.27 -6.84 4.99
C ALA A 235 -16.35 -5.96 3.73
N TYR A 236 -15.27 -5.89 2.94
CA TYR A 236 -15.18 -4.98 1.79
C TYR A 236 -14.77 -5.72 0.53
N GLU A 237 -15.08 -5.12 -0.62
CA GLU A 237 -14.70 -5.63 -1.93
C GLU A 237 -13.45 -4.88 -2.47
N PRO A 238 -12.71 -5.48 -3.43
CA PRO A 238 -11.61 -4.81 -4.09
C PRO A 238 -12.01 -3.47 -4.71
N THR A 239 -11.22 -2.43 -4.53
CA THR A 239 -11.51 -1.07 -5.02
C THR A 239 -10.97 -0.89 -6.42
N TYR A 240 -11.85 -0.66 -7.41
CA TYR A 240 -11.49 -0.37 -8.80
C TYR A 240 -11.53 1.13 -9.08
N PHE A 241 -10.54 1.64 -9.83
CA PHE A 241 -10.49 3.04 -10.26
C PHE A 241 -9.67 3.23 -11.54
N GLU A 242 -9.80 4.39 -12.15
CA GLU A 242 -9.00 4.83 -13.31
C GLU A 242 -8.31 6.15 -12.99
N LEU A 243 -7.09 6.32 -13.47
CA LEU A 243 -6.31 7.55 -13.42
C LEU A 243 -5.86 7.96 -14.82
#